data_cacd87c661faaf516fc09d71b4be28af
#
_entry.id   cacd87c661faaf516fc09d71b4be28af
#
_cell.length_a   1.000
_cell.length_b   1.000
_cell.length_c   1.000
_cell.angle_alpha   90.00
_cell.angle_beta   90.00
_cell.angle_gamma   90.00
#
_symmetry.space_group_name_H-M   'P 1'
#
loop_
_entity.id
_entity.type
_entity.pdbx_description
1 polymer ?
#
loop_
_entity_poly.entity_id
_entity_poly.type
_entity_poly.pdbx_seq_one_letter_code
_entity_poly.pdbx_strand_id
1 'polypeptide(L)'
;MTKNIVKARINGILWTIKFGNPGKTDGVTNDGICDYEKRTIIINKKSQSNLLNVLSHELTHARLQDLQEETVEELGTLIDEVYWQMLKLSFDKPKATK
;
A
#
# COMPACT_ATOMS: atom_id res chain seq x y z
N MET A 1 -21.86 6.23 5.20
CA MET A 1 -21.33 5.93 4.14
C MET A 1 -20.00 5.49 4.24
N THR A 2 -19.62 4.55 3.71
CA THR A 2 -18.35 3.91 3.88
C THR A 2 -17.43 4.25 2.76
N LYS A 3 -17.45 5.49 2.32
CA LYS A 3 -16.64 5.84 1.21
C LYS A 3 -15.20 5.82 1.52
N ASN A 4 -14.79 5.77 2.80
CA ASN A 4 -13.38 5.79 3.15
C ASN A 4 -12.79 4.40 3.32
N ILE A 5 -13.53 3.39 2.92
CA ILE A 5 -13.11 2.02 3.09
C ILE A 5 -13.05 1.31 1.76
N VAL A 6 -11.98 0.58 1.54
CA VAL A 6 -11.83 -0.27 0.36
C VAL A 6 -11.77 -1.71 0.83
N LYS A 7 -12.39 -2.59 0.07
CA LYS A 7 -12.36 -4.02 0.37
C LYS A 7 -11.61 -4.74 -0.73
N ALA A 8 -10.83 -5.72 -0.35
CA ALA A 8 -10.09 -6.53 -1.32
C ALA A 8 -9.92 -7.94 -0.77
N ARG A 9 -9.86 -8.91 -1.68
CA ARG A 9 -9.62 -10.28 -1.25
C ARG A 9 -8.14 -10.57 -1.36
N ILE A 10 -7.55 -11.01 -0.25
CA ILE A 10 -6.15 -11.34 -0.20
C ILE A 10 -6.07 -12.76 0.35
N ASN A 11 -5.48 -13.65 -0.44
CA ASN A 11 -5.44 -15.08 -0.11
C ASN A 11 -6.83 -15.63 0.15
N GLY A 12 -7.80 -15.15 -0.63
CA GLY A 12 -9.17 -15.65 -0.51
C GLY A 12 -9.97 -15.08 0.63
N ILE A 13 -9.40 -14.19 1.41
CA ILE A 13 -10.04 -13.62 2.59
C ILE A 13 -10.27 -12.14 2.37
N LEU A 14 -11.42 -11.66 2.79
CA LEU A 14 -11.79 -10.26 2.60
C LEU A 14 -11.08 -9.38 3.62
N TRP A 15 -10.39 -8.40 3.14
CA TRP A 15 -9.67 -7.43 3.96
C TRP A 15 -10.26 -6.04 3.80
N THR A 16 -10.11 -5.23 4.81
CA THR A 16 -10.51 -3.82 4.80
C THR A 16 -9.27 -2.97 4.71
N ILE A 17 -9.28 -1.99 3.82
CA ILE A 17 -8.15 -1.06 3.68
C ILE A 17 -8.72 0.34 3.85
N LYS A 18 -8.12 1.13 4.69
CA LYS A 18 -8.66 2.47 4.98
C LYS A 18 -7.57 3.41 5.46
N PHE A 19 -7.86 4.70 5.37
CA PHE A 19 -7.04 5.71 6.01
C PHE A 19 -7.43 5.78 7.48
N GLY A 20 -6.46 6.05 8.32
CA GLY A 20 -6.74 6.18 9.74
C GLY A 20 -5.44 6.38 10.51
N ASN A 21 -5.50 6.02 11.79
CA ASN A 21 -4.33 6.12 12.66
C ASN A 21 -3.72 4.73 12.80
N PRO A 22 -2.56 4.49 12.20
CA PRO A 22 -1.94 3.16 12.29
C PRO A 22 -1.20 2.93 13.60
N GLY A 23 -1.15 3.94 14.47
CA GLY A 23 -0.48 3.77 15.74
C GLY A 23 1.00 4.09 15.65
N LYS A 24 1.70 3.78 16.73
CA LYS A 24 3.12 4.07 16.82
C LYS A 24 3.92 2.83 17.15
N THR A 25 5.16 2.83 16.71
CA THR A 25 6.10 1.78 17.05
C THR A 25 7.33 2.50 17.59
N ASP A 26 7.72 2.17 18.82
CA ASP A 26 8.87 2.82 19.46
C ASP A 26 8.75 4.34 19.44
N GLY A 27 7.55 4.85 19.69
CA GLY A 27 7.33 6.27 19.79
C GLY A 27 7.17 7.00 18.46
N VAL A 28 7.32 6.30 17.36
CA VAL A 28 7.23 6.91 16.04
C VAL A 28 5.92 6.50 15.37
N THR A 29 5.19 7.47 14.82
CA THR A 29 3.94 7.19 14.14
C THR A 29 4.21 6.38 12.87
N ASN A 30 3.49 5.30 12.71
CA ASN A 30 3.64 4.46 11.53
C ASN A 30 3.00 5.11 10.30
N ASP A 31 3.55 4.81 9.12
CA ASP A 31 2.93 5.24 7.88
C ASP A 31 1.75 4.35 7.55
N GLY A 32 1.84 3.10 7.90
CA GLY A 32 0.77 2.14 7.70
C GLY A 32 0.95 0.95 8.61
N ILE A 33 -0.07 0.14 8.71
CA ILE A 33 0.01 -1.07 9.50
C ILE A 33 -0.87 -2.14 8.88
N CYS A 34 -0.41 -3.38 8.99
CA CYS A 34 -1.14 -4.54 8.49
C CYS A 34 -1.54 -5.36 9.71
N ASP A 35 -2.82 -5.35 10.05
CA ASP A 35 -3.34 -6.08 11.21
C ASP A 35 -3.91 -7.41 10.73
N TYR A 36 -3.17 -8.48 10.95
CA TYR A 36 -3.58 -9.81 10.45
C TYR A 36 -4.81 -10.34 11.18
N GLU A 37 -4.93 -10.01 12.43
CA GLU A 37 -6.06 -10.49 13.21
C GLU A 37 -7.37 -9.90 12.74
N LYS A 38 -7.38 -8.61 12.49
CA LYS A 38 -8.57 -7.91 12.06
C LYS A 38 -8.68 -7.84 10.54
N ARG A 39 -7.70 -8.36 9.85
CA ARG A 39 -7.65 -8.32 8.38
C ARG A 39 -7.91 -6.92 7.88
N THR A 40 -7.15 -5.98 8.44
CA THR A 40 -7.31 -4.57 8.14
C THR A 40 -5.96 -3.94 7.90
N ILE A 41 -5.90 -3.13 6.87
CA ILE A 41 -4.73 -2.31 6.59
C ILE A 41 -5.14 -0.87 6.85
N ILE A 42 -4.36 -0.17 7.67
CA ILE A 42 -4.63 1.24 7.95
C ILE A 42 -3.45 2.05 7.44
N ILE A 43 -3.74 3.05 6.63
CA ILE A 43 -2.72 3.93 6.06
C ILE A 43 -2.87 5.30 6.70
N ASN A 44 -1.77 5.89 7.11
CA ASN A 44 -1.77 7.21 7.71
C ASN A 44 -2.15 8.23 6.65
N LYS A 45 -3.14 9.08 6.95
CA LYS A 45 -3.55 10.10 6.01
C LYS A 45 -2.41 11.01 5.59
N LYS A 46 -1.46 11.23 6.46
CA LYS A 46 -0.31 12.08 6.15
C LYS A 46 0.63 11.45 5.16
N SER A 47 0.43 10.17 4.83
CA SER A 47 1.28 9.48 3.89
C SER A 47 0.71 9.51 2.48
N GLN A 48 -0.22 10.41 2.19
CA GLN A 48 -0.83 10.45 0.87
C GLN A 48 0.17 10.69 -0.25
N SER A 49 1.18 11.52 0.02
CA SER A 49 2.18 11.80 -1.02
C SER A 49 3.06 10.58 -1.30
N ASN A 50 3.01 9.59 -0.43
CA ASN A 50 3.79 8.38 -0.58
C ASN A 50 2.88 7.15 -0.57
N LEU A 51 1.65 7.35 -0.98
CA LEU A 51 0.60 6.35 -0.82
C LEU A 51 0.93 5.03 -1.51
N LEU A 52 1.41 5.10 -2.74
CA LEU A 52 1.66 3.87 -3.49
C LEU A 52 2.72 3.01 -2.79
N ASN A 53 3.77 3.64 -2.30
CA ASN A 53 4.82 2.91 -1.59
C ASN A 53 4.27 2.25 -0.33
N VAL A 54 3.57 3.03 0.50
CA VAL A 54 3.04 2.52 1.76
C VAL A 54 2.00 1.43 1.52
N LEU A 55 1.12 1.66 0.56
CA LEU A 55 0.08 0.69 0.23
C LEU A 55 0.69 -0.62 -0.28
N SER A 56 1.67 -0.53 -1.17
CA SER A 56 2.35 -1.72 -1.69
C SER A 56 3.02 -2.49 -0.57
N HIS A 57 3.64 -1.77 0.36
CA HIS A 57 4.30 -2.37 1.51
C HIS A 57 3.30 -3.19 2.33
N GLU A 58 2.18 -2.57 2.69
CA GLU A 58 1.21 -3.25 3.56
C GLU A 58 0.48 -4.39 2.84
N LEU A 59 0.17 -4.19 1.55
CA LEU A 59 -0.47 -5.26 0.79
C LEU A 59 0.45 -6.46 0.62
N THR A 60 1.75 -6.20 0.49
CA THR A 60 2.72 -7.28 0.38
C THR A 60 2.77 -8.08 1.69
N HIS A 61 2.77 -7.38 2.83
CA HIS A 61 2.71 -8.05 4.12
C HIS A 61 1.47 -8.93 4.23
N ALA A 62 0.33 -8.41 3.79
CA ALA A 62 -0.92 -9.15 3.91
C ALA A 62 -0.91 -10.41 3.03
N ARG A 63 -0.33 -10.29 1.83
CA ARG A 63 -0.36 -11.39 0.88
C ARG A 63 0.74 -12.41 1.15
N LEU A 64 1.93 -11.94 1.51
CA LEU A 64 3.10 -12.78 1.68
C LEU A 64 3.66 -12.59 3.09
N GLN A 65 2.98 -13.19 4.04
CA GLN A 65 3.23 -12.92 5.46
C GLN A 65 4.60 -13.38 5.95
N ASP A 66 5.23 -14.27 5.22
CA ASP A 66 6.53 -14.80 5.64
C ASP A 66 7.72 -13.99 5.10
N LEU A 67 7.48 -12.98 4.30
CA LEU A 67 8.58 -12.19 3.78
C LEU A 67 9.19 -11.31 4.85
N GLN A 68 10.49 -11.13 4.75
CA GLN A 68 11.18 -10.28 5.69
C GLN A 68 10.92 -8.82 5.39
N GLU A 69 11.04 -8.01 6.41
CA GLU A 69 10.73 -6.59 6.31
C GLU A 69 11.55 -5.87 5.23
N GLU A 70 12.83 -6.19 5.13
CA GLU A 70 13.67 -5.54 4.12
C GLU A 70 13.20 -5.83 2.71
N THR A 71 12.75 -7.05 2.48
CA THR A 71 12.25 -7.43 1.16
C THR A 71 10.95 -6.69 0.85
N VAL A 72 10.08 -6.57 1.84
CA VAL A 72 8.82 -5.87 1.66
C VAL A 72 9.07 -4.39 1.39
N GLU A 73 9.99 -3.80 2.12
CA GLU A 73 10.36 -2.41 1.92
C GLU A 73 10.89 -2.17 0.51
N GLU A 74 11.75 -3.05 0.07
CA GLU A 74 12.32 -2.92 -1.27
C GLU A 74 11.26 -3.03 -2.34
N LEU A 75 10.33 -3.96 -2.17
CA LEU A 75 9.24 -4.13 -3.13
C LEU A 75 8.37 -2.88 -3.22
N GLY A 76 8.02 -2.30 -2.07
CA GLY A 76 7.22 -1.10 -2.05
C GLY A 76 7.90 0.06 -2.76
N THR A 77 9.19 0.23 -2.49
CA THR A 77 9.97 1.29 -3.12
C THR A 77 10.07 1.06 -4.63
N LEU A 78 10.33 -0.18 -5.02
CA LEU A 78 10.48 -0.51 -6.43
C LEU A 78 9.18 -0.29 -7.19
N ILE A 79 8.07 -0.74 -6.64
CA ILE A 79 6.77 -0.57 -7.28
C ILE A 79 6.46 0.91 -7.44
N ASP A 80 6.74 1.68 -6.41
CA ASP A 80 6.49 3.12 -6.45
C ASP A 80 7.32 3.79 -7.54
N GLU A 81 8.61 3.50 -7.57
CA GLU A 81 9.50 4.09 -8.55
C GLU A 81 9.11 3.75 -9.98
N VAL A 82 8.86 2.48 -10.21
CA VAL A 82 8.55 2.03 -11.57
C VAL A 82 7.19 2.55 -12.02
N TYR A 83 6.22 2.57 -11.11
CA TYR A 83 4.88 3.07 -11.42
C TYR A 83 4.94 4.50 -11.95
N TRP A 84 5.62 5.37 -11.23
CA TRP A 84 5.67 6.77 -11.65
C TRP A 84 6.42 6.98 -12.96
N GLN A 85 7.46 6.17 -13.18
CA GLN A 85 8.18 6.26 -14.44
C GLN A 85 7.30 5.79 -15.60
N MET A 86 6.58 4.69 -15.40
CA MET A 86 5.69 4.18 -16.44
C MET A 86 4.57 5.17 -16.72
N LEU A 87 4.04 5.78 -15.68
CA LEU A 87 2.97 6.75 -15.82
C LEU A 87 3.43 7.93 -16.64
N LYS A 88 4.64 8.38 -16.41
CA LYS A 88 5.20 9.49 -17.15
C LYS A 88 5.32 9.14 -18.63
N LEU A 89 5.79 7.94 -18.93
CA LEU A 89 5.88 7.51 -20.32
C LEU A 89 4.50 7.47 -20.97
N SER A 90 3.53 7.01 -20.22
CA SER A 90 2.17 6.93 -20.75
C SER A 90 1.64 8.30 -21.12
N PHE A 91 1.92 9.29 -20.30
CA PHE A 91 1.48 10.64 -20.59
C PHE A 91 2.25 11.28 -21.73
N ASP A 92 3.51 10.93 -21.89
CA ASP A 92 4.32 11.51 -22.92
C ASP A 92 4.05 10.91 -24.30
N LYS A 93 3.44 9.74 -24.36
CA LYS A 93 3.18 9.10 -25.62
C LYS A 93 1.81 9.41 -26.13
N PRO A 94 1.68 9.65 -27.38
CA PRO A 94 0.38 9.88 -27.96
C PRO A 94 -0.31 8.56 -27.92
N LYS A 95 -1.52 8.61 -27.89
CA LYS A 95 -2.28 7.51 -27.83
C LYS A 95 -2.07 6.66 -28.81
N ALA A 96 -1.50 6.09 -29.02
CA ALA A 96 -1.35 5.39 -30.00
C ALA A 96 -1.89 4.22 -30.27
N THR A 97 -1.90 4.02 -30.36
CA THR A 97 -2.20 3.30 -30.45
C THR A 97 -2.65 2.46 -30.82
N LYS A 98 -2.73 2.24 -30.88
CA LYS A 98 -3.11 1.39 -31.12
C LYS A 98 -3.43 1.20 -31.26
#